data_3b158f2bb2478cb168d7d77c2396c8f4
#
_entry.id   3b158f2bb2478cb168d7d77c2396c8f4
#
_cell.length_a   1.000
_cell.length_b   1.000
_cell.length_c   1.000
_cell.angle_alpha   90.00
_cell.angle_beta   90.00
_cell.angle_gamma   90.00
#
_symmetry.space_group_name_H-M   'P 1'
#
loop_
_entity.id
_entity.type
_entity.pdbx_description
1 polymer ?
#
loop_
_entity_poly.entity_id
_entity_poly.type
_entity_poly.pdbx_seq_one_letter_code
_entity_poly.pdbx_strand_id
1 'polypeptide(L)'
;VPGKYLYNRCHLIGYQLTGENANKLNLITCTRQMNTVGMLKWENKVANYIKETKNNVLYRVTPKYENDNLLASGVQIEAFSVQDNGSGIKFNVFVKNVQDGIEIDYKTGNSKLKGSE
;
A
#
# COMPACT_ATOMS: atom_id res chain seq x y z
N VAL A 1 4.78 -15.63 15.30
CA VAL A 1 3.54 -15.06 14.76
C VAL A 1 2.88 -16.10 13.87
N PRO A 2 1.62 -16.42 14.13
CA PRO A 2 0.89 -17.26 13.22
C PRO A 2 0.85 -16.62 11.84
N GLY A 3 1.30 -17.33 10.82
CA GLY A 3 1.40 -16.79 9.47
C GLY A 3 0.09 -16.27 8.91
N LYS A 4 -1.03 -16.87 9.32
CA LYS A 4 -2.35 -16.46 8.84
C LYS A 4 -2.77 -15.06 9.25
N TYR A 5 -2.11 -14.47 10.28
CA TYR A 5 -2.41 -13.12 10.74
C TYR A 5 -1.39 -12.10 10.29
N LEU A 6 -0.30 -12.53 9.66
CA LEU A 6 0.74 -11.63 9.17
C LEU A 6 0.33 -10.96 7.87
N TYR A 7 -0.21 -11.74 6.94
CA TYR A 7 -0.53 -11.26 5.60
C TYR A 7 -2.01 -11.04 5.40
N ASN A 8 -2.32 -10.00 4.64
CA ASN A 8 -3.66 -9.67 4.19
C ASN A 8 -3.67 -9.59 2.66
N ARG A 9 -4.86 -9.63 2.08
CA ARG A 9 -5.08 -9.22 0.69
C ARG A 9 -5.36 -7.73 0.72
N CYS A 10 -4.42 -6.96 0.22
CA CYS A 10 -4.49 -5.51 0.28
C CYS A 10 -4.92 -4.92 -1.03
N HIS A 11 -5.80 -3.92 -0.98
CA HIS A 11 -6.10 -3.12 -2.17
C HIS A 11 -4.91 -2.21 -2.45
N LEU A 12 -4.48 -2.15 -3.70
CA LEU A 12 -3.50 -1.16 -4.13
C LEU A 12 -4.12 0.23 -4.05
N ILE A 13 -5.36 0.36 -4.52
CA ILE A 13 -6.15 1.57 -4.36
C ILE A 13 -7.38 1.20 -3.55
N GLY A 14 -7.57 1.86 -2.40
CA GLY A 14 -8.60 1.50 -1.45
C GLY A 14 -10.02 1.69 -1.97
N TYR A 15 -10.96 0.96 -1.38
CA TYR A 15 -12.37 1.02 -1.75
C TYR A 15 -12.93 2.43 -1.74
N GLN A 16 -12.51 3.27 -0.78
CA GLN A 16 -13.01 4.65 -0.68
C GLN A 16 -12.67 5.50 -1.92
N LEU A 17 -11.71 5.05 -2.74
CA LEU A 17 -11.31 5.77 -3.96
C LEU A 17 -11.83 5.10 -5.23
N THR A 18 -12.04 3.79 -5.24
CA THR A 18 -12.43 3.04 -6.44
C THR A 18 -13.83 2.47 -6.41
N GLY A 19 -14.35 2.16 -5.22
CA GLY A 19 -15.59 1.42 -5.08
C GLY A 19 -15.49 -0.07 -5.42
N GLU A 20 -14.26 -0.60 -5.54
CA GLU A 20 -14.03 -2.00 -5.89
C GLU A 20 -13.59 -2.84 -4.69
N ASN A 21 -14.17 -4.03 -4.53
CA ASN A 21 -13.79 -4.96 -3.47
C ASN A 21 -12.95 -6.14 -3.91
N ALA A 22 -13.21 -6.69 -5.09
CA ALA A 22 -12.70 -7.99 -5.47
C ALA A 22 -12.00 -8.05 -6.83
N ASN A 23 -11.49 -6.93 -7.31
CA ASN A 23 -10.73 -6.91 -8.55
C ASN A 23 -9.31 -7.41 -8.28
N LYS A 24 -8.95 -8.55 -8.85
CA LYS A 24 -7.64 -9.17 -8.65
C LYS A 24 -6.47 -8.27 -9.07
N LEU A 25 -6.67 -7.42 -10.05
CA LEU A 25 -5.64 -6.48 -10.49
C LEU A 25 -5.38 -5.38 -9.48
N ASN A 26 -6.29 -5.21 -8.53
CA ASN A 26 -6.18 -4.21 -7.46
C ASN A 26 -5.77 -4.83 -6.11
N LEU A 27 -5.34 -6.09 -6.10
CA LEU A 27 -5.01 -6.79 -4.87
C LEU A 27 -3.59 -7.32 -4.88
N ILE A 28 -2.90 -7.21 -3.74
CA ILE A 28 -1.61 -7.86 -3.52
C ILE A 28 -1.59 -8.46 -2.12
N THR A 29 -0.63 -9.35 -1.89
CA THR A 29 -0.36 -9.86 -0.55
C THR A 29 0.52 -8.85 0.17
N CYS A 30 0.08 -8.39 1.32
CA CYS A 30 0.83 -7.43 2.12
C CYS A 30 0.74 -7.74 3.60
N THR A 31 1.60 -7.09 4.39
CA THR A 31 1.51 -7.16 5.84
C THR A 31 0.36 -6.29 6.34
N ARG A 32 -0.16 -6.64 7.52
CA ARG A 32 -1.18 -5.79 8.16
C ARG A 32 -0.65 -4.38 8.38
N GLN A 33 0.61 -4.24 8.82
CA GLN A 33 1.21 -2.94 9.07
C GLN A 33 1.23 -2.07 7.82
N MET A 34 1.64 -2.63 6.67
CA MET A 34 1.62 -1.88 5.41
C MET A 34 0.21 -1.42 5.06
N ASN A 35 -0.78 -2.31 5.23
CA ASN A 35 -2.16 -2.00 4.89
C ASN A 35 -2.78 -0.94 5.80
N THR A 36 -2.66 -1.13 7.10
CA THR A 36 -3.40 -0.30 8.08
C THR A 36 -2.66 0.95 8.52
N VAL A 37 -1.33 0.96 8.43
CA VAL A 37 -0.51 2.11 8.84
C VAL A 37 0.14 2.76 7.64
N GLY A 38 0.90 1.97 6.86
CA GLY A 38 1.72 2.52 5.78
C GLY A 38 0.93 3.15 4.66
N MET A 39 -0.07 2.45 4.13
CA MET A 39 -0.82 2.91 2.96
C MET A 39 -2.01 3.80 3.31
N LEU A 40 -2.71 3.47 4.40
CA LEU A 40 -3.98 4.11 4.72
C LEU A 40 -3.87 5.62 4.92
N LYS A 41 -2.80 6.09 5.54
CA LYS A 41 -2.63 7.54 5.76
C LYS A 41 -2.56 8.32 4.45
N TRP A 42 -1.95 7.75 3.42
CA TRP A 42 -1.84 8.40 2.11
C TRP A 42 -3.16 8.39 1.36
N GLU A 43 -3.88 7.26 1.43
CA GLU A 43 -5.22 7.17 0.86
C GLU A 43 -6.17 8.15 1.51
N ASN A 44 -6.14 8.25 2.83
CA ASN A 44 -6.98 9.17 3.58
C ASN A 44 -6.69 10.62 3.21
N LYS A 45 -5.42 10.96 3.01
CA LYS A 45 -5.02 12.31 2.61
C LYS A 45 -5.66 12.68 1.26
N VAL A 46 -5.61 11.75 0.30
CA VAL A 46 -6.22 11.96 -1.02
C VAL A 46 -7.75 12.02 -0.91
N ALA A 47 -8.34 11.09 -0.18
CA ALA A 47 -9.80 11.02 -0.03
C ALA A 47 -10.35 12.29 0.63
N ASN A 48 -9.68 12.79 1.66
CA ASN A 48 -10.10 14.02 2.34
C ASN A 48 -10.02 15.23 1.41
N TYR A 49 -8.95 15.33 0.63
CA TYR A 49 -8.81 16.41 -0.34
C TYR A 49 -9.94 16.39 -1.36
N ILE A 50 -10.25 15.22 -1.93
CA ILE A 50 -11.33 15.08 -2.91
C ILE A 50 -12.68 15.44 -2.29
N LYS A 51 -12.92 15.01 -1.06
CA LYS A 51 -14.15 15.30 -0.34
C LYS A 51 -14.34 16.78 -0.11
N GLU A 52 -13.28 17.48 0.25
CA GLU A 52 -13.33 18.91 0.55
C GLU A 52 -13.41 19.79 -0.68
N THR A 53 -12.71 19.43 -1.75
CA THR A 53 -12.56 20.29 -2.92
C THR A 53 -13.38 19.86 -4.12
N LYS A 54 -13.76 18.59 -4.19
CA LYS A 54 -14.37 17.95 -5.37
C LYS A 54 -13.43 17.94 -6.60
N ASN A 55 -12.16 18.25 -6.39
CA ASN A 55 -11.17 18.21 -7.45
C ASN A 55 -10.72 16.77 -7.72
N ASN A 56 -10.10 16.56 -8.87
CA ASN A 56 -9.58 15.26 -9.26
C ASN A 56 -8.14 15.09 -8.81
N VAL A 57 -7.75 13.86 -8.54
CA VAL A 57 -6.38 13.50 -8.19
C VAL A 57 -5.92 12.38 -9.10
N LEU A 58 -4.78 12.56 -9.74
CA LEU A 58 -4.09 11.47 -10.41
C LEU A 58 -3.43 10.63 -9.32
N TYR A 59 -3.80 9.36 -9.21
CA TYR A 59 -3.35 8.49 -8.14
C TYR A 59 -2.87 7.16 -8.70
N ARG A 60 -1.60 6.84 -8.48
CA ARG A 60 -1.01 5.61 -9.00
C ARG A 60 -0.31 4.86 -7.88
N VAL A 61 -0.59 3.56 -7.79
CA VAL A 61 0.03 2.67 -6.82
C VAL A 61 0.70 1.53 -7.58
N THR A 62 2.00 1.41 -7.45
CA THR A 62 2.80 0.44 -8.19
C THR A 62 3.50 -0.50 -7.21
N PRO A 63 3.18 -1.79 -7.19
CA PRO A 63 3.94 -2.74 -6.38
C PRO A 63 5.32 -2.94 -6.98
N LYS A 64 6.33 -2.99 -6.11
CA LYS A 64 7.73 -3.17 -6.52
C LYS A 64 8.23 -4.52 -6.02
N TYR A 65 8.59 -5.38 -6.95
CA TYR A 65 9.16 -6.70 -6.65
C TYR A 65 10.63 -6.67 -7.01
N GLU A 66 11.45 -7.34 -6.20
CA GLU A 66 12.85 -7.56 -6.54
C GLU A 66 12.99 -8.93 -7.19
N ASN A 67 13.65 -8.98 -8.35
CA ASN A 67 13.87 -10.21 -9.08
C ASN A 67 12.55 -11.01 -9.25
N ASP A 68 12.57 -12.29 -8.92
CA ASP A 68 11.40 -13.17 -9.01
C ASP A 68 10.73 -13.39 -7.65
N ASN A 69 10.88 -12.44 -6.73
CA ASN A 69 10.31 -12.59 -5.39
C ASN A 69 8.80 -12.74 -5.42
N LEU A 70 8.30 -13.60 -4.56
CA LEU A 70 6.86 -13.86 -4.42
C LEU A 70 6.13 -12.64 -3.85
N LEU A 71 6.78 -11.96 -2.91
CA LEU A 71 6.20 -10.79 -2.25
C LEU A 71 6.80 -9.49 -2.77
N ALA A 72 5.98 -8.47 -2.90
CA ALA A 72 6.46 -7.13 -3.20
C ALA A 72 7.29 -6.61 -2.02
N SER A 73 8.38 -5.89 -2.32
CA SER A 73 9.17 -5.19 -1.30
C SER A 73 8.38 -4.06 -0.67
N GLY A 74 7.46 -3.49 -1.43
CA GLY A 74 6.57 -2.42 -1.03
C GLY A 74 5.83 -1.88 -2.22
N VAL A 75 5.20 -0.74 -2.03
CA VAL A 75 4.47 -0.07 -3.11
C VAL A 75 4.92 1.37 -3.23
N GLN A 76 5.00 1.86 -4.45
CA GLN A 76 5.20 3.28 -4.72
C GLN A 76 3.83 3.92 -4.90
N ILE A 77 3.56 4.99 -4.17
CA ILE A 77 2.31 5.73 -4.27
C ILE A 77 2.63 7.12 -4.78
N GLU A 78 2.00 7.47 -5.90
CA GLU A 78 2.16 8.77 -6.52
C GLU A 78 0.80 9.45 -6.62
N ALA A 79 0.74 10.72 -6.26
CA ALA A 79 -0.50 11.48 -6.31
C ALA A 79 -0.24 12.91 -6.71
N PHE A 80 -1.19 13.48 -7.49
CA PHE A 80 -1.08 14.83 -8.00
C PHE A 80 -2.47 15.39 -8.24
N SER A 81 -2.81 16.49 -7.56
CA SER A 81 -4.11 17.13 -7.75
C SER A 81 -4.13 17.92 -9.05
N VAL A 82 -5.20 17.73 -9.83
CA VAL A 82 -5.26 18.20 -11.22
C VAL A 82 -5.59 19.69 -11.31
N GLN A 83 -6.70 20.10 -10.73
CA GLN A 83 -7.22 21.47 -10.92
C GLN A 83 -6.31 22.54 -10.34
N ASP A 84 -5.63 22.25 -9.24
CA ASP A 84 -4.71 23.21 -8.59
C ASP A 84 -3.24 22.95 -8.91
N ASN A 85 -2.98 22.09 -9.90
CA ASN A 85 -1.64 21.78 -10.42
C ASN A 85 -0.68 21.33 -9.31
N GLY A 86 -1.17 20.48 -8.42
CA GLY A 86 -0.35 19.88 -7.36
C GLY A 86 -0.28 20.68 -6.07
N SER A 87 -0.94 21.82 -5.98
CA SER A 87 -0.88 22.63 -4.75
C SER A 87 -1.48 21.92 -3.54
N GLY A 88 -2.59 21.20 -3.73
CA GLY A 88 -3.27 20.51 -2.64
C GLY A 88 -2.69 19.14 -2.36
N ILE A 89 -2.41 18.37 -3.41
CA ILE A 89 -1.85 17.02 -3.30
C ILE A 89 -0.71 16.88 -4.30
N LYS A 90 0.46 16.57 -3.78
CA LYS A 90 1.62 16.22 -4.61
C LYS A 90 2.58 15.41 -3.77
N PHE A 91 2.63 14.11 -4.01
CA PHE A 91 3.62 13.27 -3.32
C PHE A 91 4.00 12.05 -4.17
N ASN A 92 5.15 11.51 -3.85
CA ASN A 92 5.68 10.28 -4.42
C ASN A 92 6.43 9.59 -3.29
N VAL A 93 5.82 8.55 -2.73
CA VAL A 93 6.36 7.87 -1.56
C VAL A 93 6.46 6.37 -1.80
N PHE A 94 7.36 5.74 -1.06
CA PHE A 94 7.49 4.29 -1.06
C PHE A 94 7.08 3.75 0.31
N VAL A 95 6.10 2.86 0.32
CA VAL A 95 5.59 2.23 1.54
C VAL A 95 6.11 0.80 1.58
N LYS A 96 6.92 0.49 2.59
CA LYS A 96 7.54 -0.82 2.72
C LYS A 96 6.53 -1.88 3.16
N ASN A 97 6.67 -3.08 2.59
CA ASN A 97 5.86 -4.24 2.96
C ASN A 97 6.54 -4.96 4.14
N VAL A 98 6.43 -4.37 5.31
CA VAL A 98 7.11 -4.83 6.52
C VAL A 98 6.13 -4.94 7.68
N GLN A 99 6.54 -5.72 8.68
CA GLN A 99 5.80 -5.84 9.95
C GLN A 99 6.82 -5.75 11.07
N ASP A 100 6.63 -4.81 12.00
CA ASP A 100 7.56 -4.63 13.11
C ASP A 100 7.73 -5.92 13.90
N GLY A 101 8.98 -6.24 14.24
CA GLY A 101 9.32 -7.44 14.98
C GLY A 101 9.36 -8.73 14.15
N ILE A 102 9.12 -8.65 12.84
CA ILE A 102 9.09 -9.81 11.96
C ILE A 102 10.13 -9.68 10.86
N GLU A 103 10.87 -10.75 10.61
CA GLU A 103 11.71 -10.87 9.42
C GLU A 103 10.91 -11.60 8.33
N ILE A 104 10.94 -11.06 7.13
CA ILE A 104 10.21 -11.61 6.00
C ILE A 104 11.19 -12.03 4.93
N ASP A 105 11.03 -13.26 4.43
CA ASP A 105 11.71 -13.72 3.23
C ASP A 105 10.81 -13.42 2.04
N TYR A 106 11.12 -12.35 1.32
CA TYR A 106 10.27 -11.91 0.21
C TYR A 106 10.25 -12.86 -0.97
N LYS A 107 11.25 -13.71 -1.08
CA LYS A 107 11.29 -14.70 -2.15
C LYS A 107 10.23 -15.77 -1.97
N THR A 108 10.00 -16.22 -0.74
CA THR A 108 9.12 -17.34 -0.43
C THR A 108 7.83 -16.95 0.28
N GLY A 109 7.82 -15.80 0.95
CA GLY A 109 6.72 -15.40 1.82
C GLY A 109 6.86 -15.93 3.24
N ASN A 110 7.90 -16.69 3.54
CA ASN A 110 8.13 -17.21 4.90
C ASN A 110 8.51 -16.06 5.85
N SER A 111 8.20 -16.24 7.12
CA SER A 111 8.47 -15.21 8.12
C SER A 111 8.88 -15.83 9.45
N LYS A 112 9.57 -15.04 10.26
CA LYS A 112 9.93 -15.43 11.64
C LYS A 112 10.03 -14.18 12.50
N LEU A 113 9.99 -14.37 13.81
CA LEU A 113 10.22 -13.27 14.75
C LEU A 113 11.67 -12.81 14.65
N LYS A 114 11.89 -11.51 14.71
CA LYS A 114 13.24 -10.95 14.75
C LYS A 114 13.94 -11.44 16.01
N GLY A 115 15.21 -11.84 15.86
CA GLY A 115 15.99 -12.36 16.97
C GLY A 115 15.73 -13.82 17.31
N SER A 116 14.82 -14.51 16.63
CA SER A 116 14.64 -15.94 16.79
C SER A 116 15.59 -16.71 15.87
N GLU A 117 15.92 -17.90 16.27
CA GLU A 117 16.87 -18.75 15.55
C GLU A 117 16.20 -19.96 14.91
#